data_04c93eeb283668497c242fa7685ea885
#
_entry.id   04c93eeb283668497c242fa7685ea885
#
_cell.length_a   1.000
_cell.length_b   1.000
_cell.length_c   1.000
_cell.angle_alpha   90.00
_cell.angle_beta   90.00
_cell.angle_gamma   90.00
#
_symmetry.space_group_name_H-M   'P 1'
#
loop_
_entity.id
_entity.type
_entity.pdbx_description
1 polymer ?
#
loop_
_entity_poly.entity_id
_entity_poly.type
_entity_poly.pdbx_seq_one_letter_code
_entity_poly.pdbx_strand_id
1 'polypeptide(L)'
;MGEIKKGRTTVYNDITSEEKMSQVNPENLQLENDFIEYLESVDRAKSTIKQYRAILHVFWCWNLEFNNNKFFVDLTKREIAKFQNHGLNVWGWSPRRVRTVKAVLSSMSNYIENILDDEFEGYRPIVRKIESPANEAVREKCIFSEEELQDILDKLVEKEEYMKACVLALAMYSGKRKAELTRFKVSYFDKENLICEGALYKTPEKMVSKGRGKKGKLIDVYTLAKPFQPYLDMWLKQREELGIDTDWLFPKYKNGQWLDEHVEISTLDSYANTYSKIAGRPLHLHSLRHWNTTYLLEQNIPDSVVQAMHQWCSADLVRVYDDRTTDSQFEKYFGADGIKQVEQKGLSDL
;
A
#
# COMPACT_ATOMS: atom_id res chain seq x y z
N MET A 1 10.35 -10.89 25.92
CA MET A 1 10.72 -10.92 24.52
C MET A 1 9.52 -11.50 23.75
N GLY A 2 8.67 -10.65 23.17
CA GLY A 2 7.53 -11.10 22.38
C GLY A 2 8.04 -11.62 21.04
N GLU A 3 7.62 -12.82 20.65
CA GLU A 3 7.89 -13.37 19.34
C GLU A 3 7.41 -12.40 18.26
N ILE A 4 8.35 -11.91 17.44
CA ILE A 4 8.04 -11.18 16.20
C ILE A 4 7.31 -12.20 15.31
N LYS A 5 5.98 -12.11 15.24
CA LYS A 5 5.19 -12.96 14.36
C LYS A 5 5.76 -12.83 12.95
N LYS A 6 6.33 -13.93 12.47
CA LYS A 6 6.82 -14.08 11.09
C LYS A 6 5.79 -13.51 10.13
N GLY A 7 6.29 -12.75 9.15
CA GLY A 7 5.45 -12.14 8.14
C GLY A 7 4.51 -13.15 7.48
N ARG A 8 3.40 -12.63 6.94
CA ARG A 8 2.28 -13.35 6.33
C ARG A 8 2.66 -14.74 5.84
N THR A 9 2.41 -15.76 6.65
CA THR A 9 2.32 -17.13 6.17
C THR A 9 1.27 -17.08 5.07
N THR A 10 1.64 -17.48 3.89
CA THR A 10 0.71 -17.54 2.77
C THR A 10 -0.26 -18.68 3.07
N VAL A 11 -1.39 -18.34 3.70
CA VAL A 11 -2.53 -19.22 3.99
C VAL A 11 -3.00 -19.98 2.73
N TYR A 12 -2.51 -19.58 1.56
CA TYR A 12 -2.79 -20.18 0.28
C TYR A 12 -2.12 -21.53 0.07
N ASN A 13 -0.91 -21.74 0.57
CA ASN A 13 -0.16 -22.99 0.32
C ASN A 13 -0.81 -24.21 0.98
N ASP A 14 -1.62 -24.00 2.02
CA ASP A 14 -2.31 -25.09 2.71
C ASP A 14 -3.69 -25.39 2.11
N ILE A 15 -4.28 -24.44 1.36
CA ILE A 15 -5.62 -24.55 0.79
C ILE A 15 -5.54 -25.01 -0.67
N THR A 16 -4.60 -24.47 -1.44
CA THR A 16 -4.48 -24.72 -2.88
C THR A 16 -3.27 -25.54 -3.21
N SER A 17 -3.41 -26.52 -4.11
CA SER A 17 -2.30 -27.29 -4.69
C SER A 17 -2.56 -27.53 -6.18
N GLU A 18 -1.52 -27.83 -6.95
CA GLU A 18 -1.66 -28.21 -8.36
C GLU A 18 -2.54 -29.46 -8.52
N GLU A 19 -2.40 -30.43 -7.61
CA GLU A 19 -3.21 -31.64 -7.58
C GLU A 19 -4.71 -31.31 -7.40
N LYS A 20 -5.07 -30.45 -6.44
CA LYS A 20 -6.47 -30.02 -6.25
C LYS A 20 -6.97 -29.24 -7.45
N MET A 21 -6.17 -28.33 -8.00
CA MET A 21 -6.56 -27.56 -9.17
C MET A 21 -6.80 -28.41 -10.41
N SER A 22 -6.08 -29.54 -10.57
CA SER A 22 -6.31 -30.48 -11.67
C SER A 22 -7.66 -31.24 -11.58
N GLN A 23 -8.26 -31.27 -10.39
CA GLN A 23 -9.56 -31.91 -10.12
C GLN A 23 -10.75 -30.93 -10.13
N VAL A 24 -10.47 -29.63 -10.19
CA VAL A 24 -11.51 -28.60 -10.25
C VAL A 24 -12.35 -28.79 -11.53
N ASN A 25 -13.67 -28.56 -11.41
CA ASN A 25 -14.58 -28.61 -12.55
C ASN A 25 -14.05 -27.78 -13.72
N PRO A 26 -13.83 -28.41 -14.91
CA PRO A 26 -13.28 -27.72 -16.08
C PRO A 26 -14.05 -26.48 -16.51
N GLU A 27 -15.40 -26.47 -16.33
CA GLU A 27 -16.23 -25.30 -16.64
C GLU A 27 -15.90 -24.09 -15.77
N ASN A 28 -15.53 -24.31 -14.50
CA ASN A 28 -15.08 -23.25 -13.60
C ASN A 28 -13.72 -22.68 -14.04
N LEU A 29 -12.81 -23.53 -14.52
CA LEU A 29 -11.49 -23.09 -15.01
C LEU A 29 -11.63 -22.32 -16.33
N GLN A 30 -12.55 -22.75 -17.20
CA GLN A 30 -12.85 -22.03 -18.44
C GLN A 30 -13.45 -20.66 -18.10
N LEU A 31 -14.47 -20.61 -17.25
CA LEU A 31 -15.10 -19.36 -16.78
C LEU A 31 -14.09 -18.41 -16.11
N GLU A 32 -13.14 -18.94 -15.34
CA GLU A 32 -12.04 -18.13 -14.78
C GLU A 32 -11.20 -17.50 -15.89
N ASN A 33 -10.80 -18.28 -16.90
CA ASN A 33 -9.97 -17.77 -17.99
C ASN A 33 -10.69 -16.66 -18.77
N ASP A 34 -11.96 -16.87 -19.14
CA ASP A 34 -12.78 -15.89 -19.85
C ASP A 34 -12.93 -14.59 -19.02
N PHE A 35 -13.18 -14.75 -17.71
CA PHE A 35 -13.23 -13.60 -16.80
C PHE A 35 -11.89 -12.86 -16.68
N ILE A 36 -10.78 -13.56 -16.66
CA ILE A 36 -9.45 -12.94 -16.63
C ILE A 36 -9.17 -12.19 -17.94
N GLU A 37 -9.50 -12.76 -19.09
CA GLU A 37 -9.38 -12.09 -20.38
C GLU A 37 -10.23 -10.83 -20.45
N TYR A 38 -11.46 -10.88 -19.94
CA TYR A 38 -12.30 -9.69 -19.77
C TYR A 38 -11.63 -8.64 -18.89
N LEU A 39 -11.05 -9.01 -17.75
CA LEU A 39 -10.33 -8.06 -16.89
C LEU A 39 -9.12 -7.44 -17.59
N GLU A 40 -8.46 -8.18 -18.47
CA GLU A 40 -7.35 -7.67 -19.28
C GLU A 40 -7.85 -6.70 -20.36
N SER A 41 -9.01 -6.98 -20.98
CA SER A 41 -9.63 -6.12 -22.00
C SER A 41 -10.05 -4.75 -21.44
N VAL A 42 -10.44 -4.69 -20.15
CA VAL A 42 -10.76 -3.45 -19.44
C VAL A 42 -9.56 -2.85 -18.69
N ASP A 43 -8.35 -3.23 -19.09
CA ASP A 43 -7.07 -2.68 -18.64
C ASP A 43 -6.86 -2.76 -17.11
N ARG A 44 -7.25 -3.86 -16.47
CA ARG A 44 -6.97 -4.06 -15.04
C ARG A 44 -5.48 -4.28 -14.79
N ALA A 45 -4.99 -3.74 -13.68
CA ALA A 45 -3.58 -3.88 -13.31
C ALA A 45 -3.19 -5.36 -13.11
N LYS A 46 -2.03 -5.77 -13.63
CA LYS A 46 -1.50 -7.15 -13.52
C LYS A 46 -1.50 -7.70 -12.09
N SER A 47 -1.20 -6.85 -11.10
CA SER A 47 -1.25 -7.24 -9.68
C SER A 47 -2.66 -7.56 -9.19
N THR A 48 -3.67 -6.86 -9.71
CA THR A 48 -5.09 -7.12 -9.39
C THR A 48 -5.51 -8.45 -10.01
N ILE A 49 -5.16 -8.69 -11.26
CA ILE A 49 -5.45 -9.95 -11.97
C ILE A 49 -4.82 -11.14 -11.24
N LYS A 50 -3.53 -11.02 -10.88
CA LYS A 50 -2.85 -12.05 -10.08
C LYS A 50 -3.55 -12.33 -8.75
N GLN A 51 -4.02 -11.27 -8.07
CA GLN A 51 -4.77 -11.43 -6.81
C GLN A 51 -6.13 -12.09 -7.04
N TYR A 52 -6.84 -11.73 -8.11
CA TYR A 52 -8.13 -12.32 -8.44
C TYR A 52 -7.99 -13.81 -8.70
N ARG A 53 -7.05 -14.21 -9.56
CA ARG A 53 -6.75 -15.60 -9.86
C ARG A 53 -6.42 -16.41 -8.59
N ALA A 54 -5.55 -15.89 -7.73
CA ALA A 54 -5.21 -16.55 -6.48
C ALA A 54 -6.41 -16.71 -5.52
N ILE A 55 -7.34 -15.77 -5.52
CA ILE A 55 -8.57 -15.85 -4.70
C ILE A 55 -9.55 -16.86 -5.31
N LEU A 56 -9.70 -16.87 -6.63
CA LEU A 56 -10.55 -17.86 -7.31
C LEU A 56 -10.03 -19.28 -7.09
N HIS A 57 -8.73 -19.52 -7.17
CA HIS A 57 -8.14 -20.84 -6.86
C HIS A 57 -8.49 -21.31 -5.43
N VAL A 58 -8.43 -20.42 -4.44
CA VAL A 58 -8.87 -20.75 -3.07
C VAL A 58 -10.36 -21.14 -3.04
N PHE A 59 -11.19 -20.41 -3.78
CA PHE A 59 -12.63 -20.72 -3.85
C PHE A 59 -12.87 -22.05 -4.58
N TRP A 60 -12.19 -22.33 -5.68
CA TRP A 60 -12.32 -23.58 -6.43
C TRP A 60 -11.90 -24.79 -5.59
N CYS A 61 -10.81 -24.72 -4.85
CA CYS A 61 -10.39 -25.80 -3.96
C CYS A 61 -11.42 -26.04 -2.83
N TRP A 62 -11.99 -24.97 -2.26
CA TRP A 62 -13.09 -25.11 -1.30
C TRP A 62 -14.34 -25.75 -1.92
N ASN A 63 -14.70 -25.30 -3.12
CA ASN A 63 -15.86 -25.84 -3.85
C ASN A 63 -15.67 -27.34 -4.19
N LEU A 64 -14.45 -27.73 -4.58
CA LEU A 64 -14.08 -29.12 -4.80
C LEU A 64 -14.26 -29.96 -3.52
N GLU A 65 -13.70 -29.53 -2.41
CA GLU A 65 -13.65 -30.32 -1.17
C GLU A 65 -14.95 -30.32 -0.37
N PHE A 66 -15.69 -29.21 -0.37
CA PHE A 66 -16.81 -28.97 0.56
C PHE A 66 -18.16 -28.70 -0.11
N ASN A 67 -18.19 -28.61 -1.44
CA ASN A 67 -19.41 -28.22 -2.16
C ASN A 67 -19.62 -29.00 -3.47
N ASN A 68 -19.14 -30.24 -3.55
CA ASN A 68 -19.34 -31.16 -4.67
C ASN A 68 -18.83 -30.65 -6.02
N ASN A 69 -17.82 -29.78 -6.04
CA ASN A 69 -17.19 -29.26 -7.27
C ASN A 69 -18.20 -28.69 -8.28
N LYS A 70 -19.24 -28.01 -7.77
CA LYS A 70 -20.31 -27.46 -8.60
C LYS A 70 -19.81 -26.38 -9.57
N PHE A 71 -20.49 -26.28 -10.70
CA PHE A 71 -20.28 -25.13 -11.58
C PHE A 71 -20.71 -23.83 -10.89
N PHE A 72 -19.98 -22.74 -11.10
CA PHE A 72 -20.23 -21.47 -10.39
C PHE A 72 -21.62 -20.91 -10.64
N VAL A 73 -22.15 -21.09 -11.85
CA VAL A 73 -23.47 -20.62 -12.25
C VAL A 73 -24.59 -21.30 -11.49
N ASP A 74 -24.38 -22.56 -11.08
CA ASP A 74 -25.35 -23.38 -10.32
C ASP A 74 -25.30 -23.15 -8.81
N LEU A 75 -24.39 -22.30 -8.35
CA LEU A 75 -24.25 -22.00 -6.93
C LEU A 75 -25.39 -21.14 -6.40
N THR A 76 -25.74 -21.40 -5.18
CA THR A 76 -26.74 -20.63 -4.44
C THR A 76 -26.11 -19.63 -3.49
N LYS A 77 -26.85 -18.59 -3.11
CA LYS A 77 -26.42 -17.65 -2.06
C LYS A 77 -26.07 -18.35 -0.75
N ARG A 78 -26.78 -19.45 -0.44
CA ARG A 78 -26.52 -20.24 0.77
C ARG A 78 -25.13 -20.89 0.75
N GLU A 79 -24.68 -21.36 -0.42
CA GLU A 79 -23.36 -21.98 -0.57
C GLU A 79 -22.26 -20.94 -0.49
N ILE A 80 -22.44 -19.74 -1.06
CA ILE A 80 -21.50 -18.64 -0.86
C ILE A 80 -21.44 -18.21 0.61
N ALA A 81 -22.58 -18.19 1.31
CA ALA A 81 -22.59 -17.90 2.76
C ALA A 81 -21.85 -18.98 3.57
N LYS A 82 -21.97 -20.27 3.18
CA LYS A 82 -21.18 -21.36 3.77
C LYS A 82 -19.69 -21.16 3.56
N PHE A 83 -19.26 -20.77 2.35
CA PHE A 83 -17.87 -20.44 2.08
C PHE A 83 -17.36 -19.29 2.95
N GLN A 84 -18.14 -18.20 3.07
CA GLN A 84 -17.81 -17.08 3.96
C GLN A 84 -17.64 -17.54 5.42
N ASN A 85 -18.57 -18.37 5.91
CA ASN A 85 -18.50 -18.93 7.25
C ASN A 85 -17.28 -19.84 7.44
N HIS A 86 -16.94 -20.66 6.44
CA HIS A 86 -15.76 -21.51 6.46
C HIS A 86 -14.48 -20.67 6.54
N GLY A 87 -14.40 -19.61 5.75
CA GLY A 87 -13.27 -18.67 5.80
C GLY A 87 -13.09 -18.02 7.17
N LEU A 88 -14.19 -17.60 7.82
CA LEU A 88 -14.14 -16.96 9.14
C LEU A 88 -13.78 -17.95 10.26
N ASN A 89 -14.50 -19.07 10.32
CA ASN A 89 -14.53 -19.92 11.52
C ASN A 89 -13.61 -21.15 11.43
N VAL A 90 -13.25 -21.59 10.22
CA VAL A 90 -12.34 -22.72 10.02
C VAL A 90 -10.94 -22.23 9.65
N TRP A 91 -10.83 -21.31 8.69
CA TRP A 91 -9.55 -20.77 8.26
C TRP A 91 -9.07 -19.55 9.04
N GLY A 92 -9.88 -19.01 9.95
CA GLY A 92 -9.53 -17.86 10.79
C GLY A 92 -9.27 -16.56 10.02
N TRP A 93 -9.96 -16.36 8.91
CA TRP A 93 -9.79 -15.14 8.11
C TRP A 93 -10.28 -13.90 8.86
N SER A 94 -9.54 -12.82 8.71
CA SER A 94 -10.04 -11.52 9.17
C SER A 94 -11.27 -11.06 8.39
N PRO A 95 -12.17 -10.25 8.99
CA PRO A 95 -13.30 -9.64 8.30
C PRO A 95 -12.90 -8.92 6.99
N ARG A 96 -11.76 -8.24 7.01
CA ARG A 96 -11.21 -7.56 5.82
C ARG A 96 -10.84 -8.55 4.70
N ARG A 97 -10.28 -9.71 5.06
CA ARG A 97 -9.96 -10.76 4.09
C ARG A 97 -11.22 -11.31 3.43
N VAL A 98 -12.24 -11.63 4.23
CA VAL A 98 -13.55 -12.10 3.73
C VAL A 98 -14.17 -11.10 2.76
N ARG A 99 -14.14 -9.79 3.10
CA ARG A 99 -14.62 -8.72 2.21
C ARG A 99 -13.87 -8.68 0.88
N THR A 100 -12.55 -8.87 0.91
CA THR A 100 -11.71 -8.90 -0.32
C THR A 100 -12.08 -10.09 -1.20
N VAL A 101 -12.21 -11.27 -0.62
CA VAL A 101 -12.58 -12.49 -1.33
C VAL A 101 -13.98 -12.35 -1.93
N LYS A 102 -14.92 -11.87 -1.14
CA LYS A 102 -16.31 -11.61 -1.59
C LYS A 102 -16.36 -10.61 -2.74
N ALA A 103 -15.52 -9.57 -2.73
CA ALA A 103 -15.46 -8.61 -3.83
C ALA A 103 -15.01 -9.25 -5.16
N VAL A 104 -14.09 -10.21 -5.11
CA VAL A 104 -13.66 -10.96 -6.31
C VAL A 104 -14.81 -11.84 -6.83
N LEU A 105 -15.45 -12.62 -5.96
CA LEU A 105 -16.59 -13.47 -6.34
C LEU A 105 -17.76 -12.63 -6.87
N SER A 106 -18.02 -11.46 -6.28
CA SER A 106 -19.03 -10.53 -6.76
C SER A 106 -18.68 -9.96 -8.15
N SER A 107 -17.39 -9.68 -8.39
CA SER A 107 -16.94 -9.21 -9.70
C SER A 107 -17.12 -10.28 -10.78
N MET A 108 -16.82 -11.55 -10.48
CA MET A 108 -17.09 -12.67 -11.39
C MET A 108 -18.59 -12.88 -11.61
N SER A 109 -19.39 -12.84 -10.55
CA SER A 109 -20.84 -12.96 -10.64
C SER A 109 -21.47 -11.85 -11.49
N ASN A 110 -20.96 -10.62 -11.39
CA ASN A 110 -21.42 -9.52 -12.25
C ASN A 110 -20.93 -9.66 -13.70
N TYR A 111 -19.78 -10.29 -13.94
CA TYR A 111 -19.31 -10.62 -15.28
C TYR A 111 -20.26 -11.59 -15.97
N ILE A 112 -20.73 -12.63 -15.28
CA ILE A 112 -21.71 -13.58 -15.80
C ILE A 112 -23.03 -12.86 -16.11
N GLU A 113 -23.53 -12.03 -15.18
CA GLU A 113 -24.79 -11.29 -15.34
C GLU A 113 -24.76 -10.30 -16.51
N ASN A 114 -23.63 -9.64 -16.79
CA ASN A 114 -23.59 -8.50 -17.70
C ASN A 114 -22.88 -8.78 -19.03
N ILE A 115 -22.11 -9.86 -19.12
CA ILE A 115 -21.30 -10.17 -20.31
C ILE A 115 -21.68 -11.54 -20.91
N LEU A 116 -22.10 -12.49 -20.07
CA LEU A 116 -22.52 -13.83 -20.49
C LEU A 116 -24.05 -14.01 -20.32
N ASP A 117 -24.80 -12.93 -20.42
CA ASP A 117 -26.27 -12.92 -20.23
C ASP A 117 -27.04 -13.70 -21.32
N ASP A 118 -26.46 -13.80 -22.52
CA ASP A 118 -26.94 -14.60 -23.64
C ASP A 118 -26.68 -16.11 -23.46
N GLU A 119 -25.60 -16.48 -22.76
CA GLU A 119 -25.26 -17.87 -22.47
C GLU A 119 -25.98 -18.39 -21.21
N PHE A 120 -26.15 -17.55 -20.20
CA PHE A 120 -26.78 -17.90 -18.91
C PHE A 120 -28.04 -17.09 -18.66
N GLU A 121 -29.02 -17.27 -19.49
CA GLU A 121 -30.34 -16.61 -19.36
C GLU A 121 -30.93 -16.77 -17.95
N GLY A 122 -31.31 -15.65 -17.35
CA GLY A 122 -31.90 -15.63 -16.01
C GLY A 122 -30.95 -15.82 -14.84
N TYR A 123 -29.62 -15.85 -15.08
CA TYR A 123 -28.65 -15.85 -14.02
C TYR A 123 -28.84 -14.63 -13.10
N ARG A 124 -28.80 -14.86 -11.80
CA ARG A 124 -28.90 -13.79 -10.79
C ARG A 124 -27.67 -13.74 -9.91
N PRO A 125 -27.05 -12.57 -9.70
CA PRO A 125 -25.86 -12.44 -8.87
C PRO A 125 -26.06 -13.03 -7.47
N ILE A 126 -25.28 -14.07 -7.18
CA ILE A 126 -25.40 -14.86 -5.96
C ILE A 126 -24.69 -14.23 -4.76
N VAL A 127 -23.77 -13.26 -5.01
CA VAL A 127 -22.90 -12.68 -3.97
C VAL A 127 -23.43 -11.35 -3.43
N ARG A 128 -24.10 -10.55 -4.27
CA ARG A 128 -24.46 -9.14 -4.03
C ARG A 128 -25.21 -8.88 -2.71
N LYS A 129 -26.13 -9.76 -2.32
CA LYS A 129 -27.03 -9.58 -1.16
C LYS A 129 -26.53 -10.27 0.12
N ILE A 130 -25.37 -10.92 0.08
CA ILE A 130 -24.81 -11.56 1.27
C ILE A 130 -24.15 -10.48 2.11
N GLU A 131 -24.52 -10.42 3.38
CA GLU A 131 -23.93 -9.49 4.33
C GLU A 131 -22.44 -9.82 4.58
N SER A 132 -21.60 -8.80 4.71
CA SER A 132 -20.20 -9.01 5.04
C SER A 132 -20.00 -8.81 6.54
N PRO A 133 -19.05 -9.52 7.17
CA PRO A 133 -18.75 -9.30 8.58
C PRO A 133 -18.38 -7.83 8.86
N ALA A 134 -18.62 -7.36 10.08
CA ALA A 134 -18.24 -6.01 10.49
C ALA A 134 -16.76 -5.74 10.19
N ASN A 135 -16.44 -4.50 9.82
CA ASN A 135 -15.07 -4.14 9.51
C ASN A 135 -14.37 -3.62 10.78
N GLU A 136 -13.94 -4.54 11.62
CA GLU A 136 -13.17 -4.22 12.81
C GLU A 136 -11.68 -4.05 12.46
N ALA A 137 -11.04 -3.09 13.09
CA ALA A 137 -9.59 -2.92 12.99
C ALA A 137 -8.88 -4.07 13.71
N VAL A 138 -8.26 -4.96 12.95
CA VAL A 138 -7.60 -6.18 13.49
C VAL A 138 -6.20 -5.87 14.05
N ARG A 139 -5.66 -4.70 13.80
CA ARG A 139 -4.31 -4.30 14.22
C ARG A 139 -4.33 -2.89 14.78
N GLU A 140 -3.68 -2.72 15.92
CA GLU A 140 -3.30 -1.39 16.37
C GLU A 140 -2.38 -0.73 15.33
N LYS A 141 -2.61 0.55 15.10
CA LYS A 141 -1.71 1.35 14.26
C LYS A 141 -0.38 1.51 14.99
N CYS A 142 0.72 1.13 14.37
CA CYS A 142 2.05 1.46 14.88
C CYS A 142 2.35 2.92 14.50
N ILE A 143 2.09 3.83 15.41
CA ILE A 143 2.40 5.25 15.29
C ILE A 143 3.80 5.46 15.88
N PHE A 144 4.68 6.11 15.14
CA PHE A 144 6.03 6.47 15.57
C PHE A 144 6.08 7.96 15.83
N SER A 145 6.74 8.38 16.92
CA SER A 145 7.03 9.78 17.13
C SER A 145 8.18 10.25 16.23
N GLU A 146 8.37 11.56 16.14
CA GLU A 146 9.50 12.14 15.39
C GLU A 146 10.83 11.70 15.99
N GLU A 147 10.95 11.70 17.32
CA GLU A 147 12.14 11.29 18.05
C GLU A 147 12.49 9.81 17.82
N GLU A 148 11.50 8.93 17.77
CA GLU A 148 11.72 7.51 17.49
C GLU A 148 12.23 7.29 16.05
N LEU A 149 11.71 8.05 15.08
CA LEU A 149 12.15 7.96 13.70
C LEU A 149 13.55 8.58 13.53
N GLN A 150 13.84 9.66 14.26
CA GLN A 150 15.16 10.28 14.29
C GLN A 150 16.20 9.32 14.88
N ASP A 151 15.90 8.63 15.98
CA ASP A 151 16.77 7.60 16.56
C ASP A 151 17.11 6.48 15.57
N ILE A 152 16.14 6.08 14.71
CA ILE A 152 16.41 5.10 13.65
C ILE A 152 17.35 5.69 12.60
N LEU A 153 17.14 6.95 12.18
CA LEU A 153 17.98 7.63 11.22
C LEU A 153 19.42 7.77 11.73
N ASP A 154 19.58 8.21 12.98
CA ASP A 154 20.89 8.40 13.60
C ASP A 154 21.68 7.07 13.67
N LYS A 155 21.03 5.99 14.07
CA LYS A 155 21.64 4.66 14.10
C LYS A 155 21.98 4.10 12.71
N LEU A 156 21.25 4.50 11.67
CA LEU A 156 21.60 4.14 10.30
C LEU A 156 22.81 4.95 9.80
N VAL A 157 22.89 6.23 10.15
CA VAL A 157 24.01 7.11 9.83
C VAL A 157 25.29 6.64 10.56
N GLU A 158 25.20 6.30 11.85
CA GLU A 158 26.32 5.73 12.62
C GLU A 158 26.89 4.44 12.00
N LYS A 159 26.05 3.68 11.31
CA LYS A 159 26.46 2.44 10.61
C LYS A 159 26.83 2.66 9.14
N GLU A 160 26.88 3.91 8.69
CA GLU A 160 27.14 4.28 7.30
C GLU A 160 26.14 3.65 6.30
N GLU A 161 24.93 3.29 6.77
CA GLU A 161 23.85 2.74 5.94
C GLU A 161 23.05 3.87 5.26
N TYR A 162 23.75 4.79 4.56
CA TYR A 162 23.20 6.05 4.06
C TYR A 162 22.07 5.85 3.04
N MET A 163 22.13 4.82 2.20
CA MET A 163 21.02 4.51 1.30
C MET A 163 19.74 4.19 2.08
N LYS A 164 19.84 3.42 3.17
CA LYS A 164 18.67 3.10 4.00
C LYS A 164 18.17 4.34 4.75
N ALA A 165 19.09 5.18 5.27
CA ALA A 165 18.73 6.43 5.90
C ALA A 165 17.99 7.36 4.92
N CYS A 166 18.51 7.50 3.70
CA CYS A 166 17.87 8.29 2.65
C CYS A 166 16.48 7.76 2.25
N VAL A 167 16.29 6.43 2.15
CA VAL A 167 14.96 5.83 1.88
C VAL A 167 13.99 6.14 3.01
N LEU A 168 14.42 6.03 4.28
CA LEU A 168 13.59 6.32 5.44
C LEU A 168 13.17 7.81 5.45
N ALA A 169 14.14 8.71 5.32
CA ALA A 169 13.92 10.15 5.29
C ALA A 169 13.01 10.56 4.11
N LEU A 170 13.25 10.01 2.91
CA LEU A 170 12.38 10.26 1.76
C LEU A 170 10.95 9.80 2.02
N ALA A 171 10.76 8.64 2.64
CA ALA A 171 9.43 8.15 2.98
C ALA A 171 8.73 9.03 4.03
N MET A 172 9.48 9.55 5.02
CA MET A 172 8.99 10.50 6.01
C MET A 172 8.57 11.83 5.36
N TYR A 173 9.44 12.44 4.60
CA TYR A 173 9.28 13.83 4.16
C TYR A 173 8.59 14.00 2.81
N SER A 174 8.35 12.92 2.08
CA SER A 174 7.48 12.91 0.88
C SER A 174 6.12 12.26 1.12
N GLY A 175 5.98 11.41 2.14
CA GLY A 175 4.75 10.64 2.43
C GLY A 175 4.32 9.71 1.29
N LYS A 176 5.24 9.28 0.40
CA LYS A 176 4.90 8.49 -0.79
C LYS A 176 4.76 7.00 -0.48
N ARG A 177 4.04 6.29 -1.36
CA ARG A 177 3.88 4.85 -1.24
C ARG A 177 5.19 4.13 -1.59
N LYS A 178 5.41 2.97 -1.00
CA LYS A 178 6.60 2.14 -1.22
C LYS A 178 6.98 1.97 -2.71
N ALA A 179 6.01 1.69 -3.58
CA ALA A 179 6.27 1.56 -5.01
C ALA A 179 6.59 2.90 -5.72
N GLU A 180 6.25 4.04 -5.13
CA GLU A 180 6.61 5.36 -5.61
C GLU A 180 8.05 5.70 -5.18
N LEU A 181 8.45 5.34 -3.97
CA LEU A 181 9.79 5.58 -3.44
C LEU A 181 10.89 4.94 -4.30
N THR A 182 10.64 3.79 -4.95
CA THR A 182 11.63 3.16 -5.82
C THR A 182 11.96 3.97 -7.09
N ARG A 183 11.07 4.89 -7.49
CA ARG A 183 11.11 5.56 -8.80
C ARG A 183 11.68 6.97 -8.75
N PHE A 184 12.21 7.40 -7.61
CA PHE A 184 12.86 8.69 -7.54
C PHE A 184 14.18 8.68 -8.28
N LYS A 185 14.52 9.82 -8.88
CA LYS A 185 15.77 10.07 -9.58
C LYS A 185 16.60 11.09 -8.82
N VAL A 186 17.91 11.07 -9.00
CA VAL A 186 18.83 12.06 -8.43
C VAL A 186 18.48 13.44 -8.96
N SER A 187 18.26 13.55 -10.28
CA SER A 187 17.89 14.81 -10.96
C SER A 187 16.59 15.45 -10.43
N TYR A 188 15.75 14.71 -9.70
CA TYR A 188 14.55 15.30 -9.09
C TYR A 188 14.86 16.24 -7.92
N PHE A 189 16.06 16.16 -7.38
CA PHE A 189 16.54 16.95 -6.26
C PHE A 189 17.54 18.04 -6.65
N ASP A 190 17.59 18.38 -7.94
CA ASP A 190 18.36 19.53 -8.40
C ASP A 190 17.76 20.84 -7.88
N LYS A 191 18.61 21.86 -7.69
CA LYS A 191 18.19 23.17 -7.16
C LYS A 191 17.07 23.83 -7.97
N GLU A 192 17.01 23.54 -9.26
CA GLU A 192 15.99 24.05 -10.18
C GLU A 192 14.58 23.52 -9.88
N ASN A 193 14.49 22.38 -9.17
CA ASN A 193 13.26 21.76 -8.75
C ASN A 193 12.77 22.20 -7.37
N LEU A 194 13.50 23.12 -6.72
CA LEU A 194 13.05 23.75 -5.48
C LEU A 194 11.97 24.80 -5.78
N ILE A 195 10.90 24.72 -5.02
CA ILE A 195 9.79 25.68 -5.05
C ILE A 195 9.52 26.22 -3.66
N CYS A 196 8.63 27.22 -3.54
CA CYS A 196 8.27 27.83 -2.27
C CYS A 196 9.51 28.28 -1.48
N GLU A 197 10.35 29.13 -2.10
CA GLU A 197 11.58 29.67 -1.47
C GLU A 197 12.56 28.59 -0.96
N GLY A 198 12.54 27.42 -1.59
CA GLY A 198 13.40 26.30 -1.24
C GLY A 198 12.83 25.31 -0.21
N ALA A 199 11.58 25.49 0.20
CA ALA A 199 10.95 24.62 1.20
C ALA A 199 10.60 23.23 0.67
N LEU A 200 10.33 23.11 -0.64
CA LEU A 200 9.87 21.87 -1.26
C LEU A 200 10.65 21.55 -2.53
N TYR A 201 11.03 20.30 -2.68
CA TYR A 201 11.30 19.72 -4.00
C TYR A 201 10.00 19.32 -4.68
N LYS A 202 9.83 19.69 -5.94
CA LYS A 202 8.77 19.20 -6.83
C LYS A 202 9.40 18.44 -7.98
N THR A 203 8.95 17.21 -8.23
CA THR A 203 9.47 16.44 -9.37
C THR A 203 9.23 17.17 -10.70
N PRO A 204 10.23 17.25 -11.59
CA PRO A 204 10.11 17.96 -12.88
C PRO A 204 9.13 17.25 -13.83
N GLU A 205 8.94 15.96 -13.65
CA GLU A 205 7.98 15.13 -14.39
C GLU A 205 7.00 14.44 -13.45
N LYS A 206 5.83 14.10 -13.98
CA LYS A 206 4.81 13.37 -13.21
C LYS A 206 5.23 11.93 -13.01
N MET A 207 5.15 11.45 -11.78
CA MET A 207 5.43 10.07 -11.41
C MET A 207 4.18 9.19 -11.51
N VAL A 208 4.40 7.94 -11.91
CA VAL A 208 3.33 6.93 -11.94
C VAL A 208 2.98 6.52 -10.51
N SER A 209 1.72 6.70 -10.14
CA SER A 209 1.12 6.26 -8.89
C SER A 209 0.08 5.17 -9.12
N LYS A 210 -0.43 4.58 -8.03
CA LYS A 210 -1.52 3.61 -8.08
C LYS A 210 -2.77 4.26 -8.64
N GLY A 211 -3.29 3.71 -9.74
CA GLY A 211 -4.50 4.15 -10.42
C GLY A 211 -5.17 3.00 -11.17
N ARG A 212 -6.28 3.29 -11.86
CA ARG A 212 -6.88 2.35 -12.79
C ARG A 212 -6.03 2.27 -14.06
N GLY A 213 -6.01 1.09 -14.68
CA GLY A 213 -5.30 0.82 -15.92
C GLY A 213 -3.82 0.51 -15.74
N LYS A 214 -3.18 0.05 -16.82
CA LYS A 214 -1.76 -0.33 -16.86
C LYS A 214 -0.83 0.86 -16.64
N LYS A 215 -1.26 2.05 -17.06
CA LYS A 215 -0.46 3.30 -16.94
C LYS A 215 -0.51 3.91 -15.55
N GLY A 216 -1.48 3.51 -14.68
CA GLY A 216 -1.68 4.11 -13.38
C GLY A 216 -2.13 5.59 -13.45
N LYS A 217 -2.08 6.30 -12.32
CA LYS A 217 -2.32 7.75 -12.23
C LYS A 217 -0.98 8.49 -12.24
N LEU A 218 -0.84 9.50 -13.08
CA LEU A 218 0.31 10.40 -13.07
C LEU A 218 0.09 11.50 -12.01
N ILE A 219 1.06 11.68 -11.13
CA ILE A 219 0.99 12.67 -10.03
C ILE A 219 2.26 13.52 -9.97
N ASP A 220 2.12 14.77 -9.57
CA ASP A 220 3.23 15.57 -9.09
C ASP A 220 3.64 15.07 -7.69
N VAL A 221 4.92 15.09 -7.38
CA VAL A 221 5.44 14.64 -6.08
C VAL A 221 6.19 15.79 -5.43
N TYR A 222 5.91 15.98 -4.14
CA TYR A 222 6.52 17.00 -3.30
C TYR A 222 7.27 16.33 -2.16
N THR A 223 8.43 16.87 -1.80
CA THR A 223 9.27 16.42 -0.68
C THR A 223 9.71 17.64 0.11
N LEU A 224 9.58 17.62 1.43
CA LEU A 224 10.10 18.66 2.31
C LEU A 224 11.61 18.70 2.17
N ALA A 225 12.18 19.85 1.73
CA ALA A 225 13.59 19.93 1.35
C ALA A 225 14.50 19.93 2.57
N LYS A 226 14.30 20.86 3.49
CA LYS A 226 15.21 21.09 4.63
C LYS A 226 15.46 19.86 5.49
N PRO A 227 14.44 19.11 5.96
CA PRO A 227 14.68 17.94 6.80
C PRO A 227 15.18 16.71 6.02
N PHE A 228 14.96 16.66 4.70
CA PHE A 228 15.41 15.56 3.84
C PHE A 228 16.86 15.74 3.38
N GLN A 229 17.31 16.97 3.15
CA GLN A 229 18.59 17.31 2.53
C GLN A 229 19.81 16.61 3.15
N PRO A 230 19.98 16.56 4.49
CA PRO A 230 21.17 15.93 5.08
C PRO A 230 21.34 14.45 4.68
N TYR A 231 20.24 13.71 4.60
CA TYR A 231 20.25 12.28 4.25
C TYR A 231 20.47 12.06 2.75
N LEU A 232 19.97 12.98 1.93
CA LEU A 232 20.26 13.01 0.51
C LEU A 232 21.74 13.23 0.25
N ASP A 233 22.34 14.25 0.87
CA ASP A 233 23.75 14.62 0.67
C ASP A 233 24.69 13.49 1.09
N MET A 234 24.44 12.85 2.24
CA MET A 234 25.22 11.70 2.69
C MET A 234 25.14 10.53 1.70
N TRP A 235 23.94 10.24 1.17
CA TRP A 235 23.77 9.18 0.20
C TRP A 235 24.41 9.54 -1.15
N LEU A 236 24.25 10.77 -1.65
CA LEU A 236 24.89 11.21 -2.89
C LEU A 236 26.40 11.12 -2.82
N LYS A 237 27.00 11.53 -1.69
CA LYS A 237 28.43 11.38 -1.46
C LYS A 237 28.88 9.91 -1.50
N GLN A 238 28.17 9.02 -0.81
CA GLN A 238 28.47 7.59 -0.85
C GLN A 238 28.30 6.99 -2.25
N ARG A 239 27.32 7.46 -3.04
CA ARG A 239 27.16 7.06 -4.44
C ARG A 239 28.38 7.41 -5.29
N GLU A 240 28.92 8.61 -5.11
CA GLU A 240 30.14 9.06 -5.80
C GLU A 240 31.34 8.16 -5.43
N GLU A 241 31.53 7.88 -4.14
CA GLU A 241 32.58 7.00 -3.62
C GLU A 241 32.44 5.55 -4.16
N LEU A 242 31.22 5.06 -4.37
CA LEU A 242 30.90 3.74 -4.91
C LEU A 242 30.91 3.71 -6.46
N GLY A 243 31.13 4.83 -7.15
CA GLY A 243 31.12 4.92 -8.60
C GLY A 243 29.76 4.60 -9.22
N ILE A 244 28.66 4.97 -8.56
CA ILE A 244 27.30 4.71 -9.05
C ILE A 244 26.92 5.78 -10.08
N ASP A 245 26.93 5.39 -11.36
CA ASP A 245 26.61 6.25 -12.50
C ASP A 245 25.23 5.87 -13.10
N THR A 246 24.17 6.27 -12.42
CA THR A 246 22.78 6.15 -12.89
C THR A 246 21.95 7.26 -12.28
N ASP A 247 20.89 7.71 -12.95
CA ASP A 247 19.98 8.73 -12.42
C ASP A 247 18.99 8.18 -11.38
N TRP A 248 18.84 6.85 -11.24
CA TRP A 248 17.98 6.29 -10.19
C TRP A 248 18.55 6.64 -8.80
N LEU A 249 17.76 7.29 -7.96
CA LEU A 249 18.20 7.65 -6.60
C LEU A 249 18.57 6.39 -5.79
N PHE A 250 17.79 5.33 -5.93
CA PHE A 250 18.01 4.02 -5.32
C PHE A 250 18.20 2.96 -6.40
N PRO A 251 19.42 2.79 -6.92
CA PRO A 251 19.71 1.82 -7.95
C PRO A 251 19.70 0.39 -7.41
N LYS A 252 19.43 -0.56 -8.31
CA LYS A 252 19.46 -1.97 -8.01
C LYS A 252 20.91 -2.48 -7.97
N TYR A 253 21.22 -3.21 -6.89
CA TYR A 253 22.50 -3.93 -6.78
C TYR A 253 22.28 -5.41 -7.00
N LYS A 254 22.99 -6.03 -7.95
CA LYS A 254 22.87 -7.45 -8.28
C LYS A 254 24.22 -7.98 -8.78
N ASN A 255 24.60 -9.17 -8.32
CA ASN A 255 25.83 -9.86 -8.76
C ASN A 255 27.11 -9.00 -8.66
N GLY A 256 27.22 -8.19 -7.61
CA GLY A 256 28.40 -7.33 -7.41
C GLY A 256 28.42 -6.05 -8.21
N GLN A 257 27.34 -5.69 -8.91
CA GLN A 257 27.26 -4.51 -9.77
C GLN A 257 26.01 -3.69 -9.50
N TRP A 258 26.16 -2.35 -9.65
CA TRP A 258 25.05 -1.42 -9.70
C TRP A 258 24.47 -1.40 -11.13
N LEU A 259 23.14 -1.51 -11.24
CA LEU A 259 22.44 -1.56 -12.52
C LEU A 259 21.72 -0.22 -12.74
N ASP A 260 21.56 0.16 -14.02
CA ASP A 260 20.69 1.27 -14.40
C ASP A 260 19.19 0.89 -14.33
N GLU A 261 18.82 0.35 -13.18
CA GLU A 261 17.47 -0.02 -12.80
C GLU A 261 17.22 0.42 -11.36
N HIS A 262 15.99 0.82 -11.05
CA HIS A 262 15.64 1.12 -9.65
C HIS A 262 15.53 -0.17 -8.81
N VAL A 263 15.68 -0.02 -7.48
CA VAL A 263 15.49 -1.13 -6.54
C VAL A 263 14.13 -1.79 -6.67
N GLU A 264 14.08 -3.06 -6.36
CA GLU A 264 12.84 -3.82 -6.23
C GLU A 264 12.05 -3.39 -4.97
N ILE A 265 10.74 -3.52 -5.03
CA ILE A 265 9.87 -3.26 -3.85
C ILE A 265 10.25 -4.17 -2.68
N SER A 266 10.69 -5.40 -2.95
CA SER A 266 11.18 -6.37 -1.95
C SER A 266 12.42 -5.89 -1.20
N THR A 267 13.28 -5.11 -1.84
CA THR A 267 14.45 -4.48 -1.18
C THR A 267 13.99 -3.51 -0.11
N LEU A 268 12.97 -2.67 -0.41
CA LEU A 268 12.40 -1.76 0.58
C LEU A 268 11.68 -2.50 1.73
N ASP A 269 11.15 -3.71 1.49
CA ASP A 269 10.63 -4.55 2.57
C ASP A 269 11.76 -5.05 3.48
N SER A 270 12.91 -5.38 2.91
CA SER A 270 14.10 -5.73 3.68
C SER A 270 14.59 -4.54 4.54
N TYR A 271 14.57 -3.31 4.00
CA TYR A 271 14.92 -2.11 4.77
C TYR A 271 13.92 -1.86 5.90
N ALA A 272 12.62 -2.02 5.65
CA ALA A 272 11.60 -1.92 6.70
C ALA A 272 11.82 -2.95 7.85
N ASN A 273 12.34 -4.14 7.54
CA ASN A 273 12.74 -5.11 8.57
C ASN A 273 13.97 -4.62 9.37
N THR A 274 14.92 -3.94 8.72
CA THR A 274 16.06 -3.31 9.42
C THR A 274 15.57 -2.21 10.37
N TYR A 275 14.71 -1.30 9.90
CA TYR A 275 14.11 -0.25 10.74
C TYR A 275 13.34 -0.84 11.92
N SER A 276 12.55 -1.89 11.68
CA SER A 276 11.80 -2.60 12.73
C SER A 276 12.72 -3.18 13.80
N LYS A 277 13.88 -3.71 13.41
CA LYS A 277 14.87 -4.25 14.36
C LYS A 277 15.49 -3.13 15.21
N ILE A 278 15.78 -1.99 14.61
CA ILE A 278 16.32 -0.81 15.31
C ILE A 278 15.29 -0.26 16.29
N ALA A 279 14.05 -0.14 15.85
CA ALA A 279 12.95 0.37 16.66
C ALA A 279 12.45 -0.59 17.75
N GLY A 280 12.81 -1.89 17.68
CA GLY A 280 12.29 -2.92 18.58
C GLY A 280 10.81 -3.28 18.38
N ARG A 281 10.16 -2.71 17.35
CA ARG A 281 8.75 -2.94 17.01
C ARG A 281 8.52 -2.83 15.50
N PRO A 282 7.43 -3.41 14.94
CA PRO A 282 7.20 -3.41 13.49
C PRO A 282 7.07 -1.99 12.93
N LEU A 283 7.91 -1.65 11.93
CA LEU A 283 7.80 -0.44 11.12
C LEU A 283 7.48 -0.84 9.68
N HIS A 284 6.42 -0.25 9.14
CA HIS A 284 6.03 -0.44 7.75
C HIS A 284 6.17 0.89 7.01
N LEU A 285 6.78 0.91 5.83
CA LEU A 285 6.94 2.16 5.05
C LEU A 285 5.61 2.87 4.77
N HIS A 286 4.47 2.13 4.77
CA HIS A 286 3.17 2.75 4.62
C HIS A 286 2.74 3.57 5.86
N SER A 287 3.21 3.22 7.06
CA SER A 287 2.93 4.00 8.26
C SER A 287 3.62 5.38 8.25
N LEU A 288 4.72 5.52 7.49
CA LEU A 288 5.38 6.82 7.31
C LEU A 288 4.54 7.81 6.49
N ARG A 289 3.62 7.32 5.66
CA ARG A 289 2.63 8.19 4.99
C ARG A 289 1.59 8.70 5.98
N HIS A 290 1.20 7.90 6.98
CA HIS A 290 0.38 8.35 8.10
C HIS A 290 1.15 9.39 8.91
N TRP A 291 2.39 9.09 9.26
CA TRP A 291 3.27 10.01 9.99
C TRP A 291 3.41 11.35 9.27
N ASN A 292 3.73 11.36 7.98
CA ASN A 292 3.88 12.59 7.20
C ASN A 292 2.59 13.43 7.18
N THR A 293 1.43 12.78 7.03
CA THR A 293 0.13 13.47 7.07
C THR A 293 -0.10 14.10 8.43
N THR A 294 0.10 13.34 9.50
CA THR A 294 -0.05 13.81 10.90
C THR A 294 0.94 14.94 11.20
N TYR A 295 2.21 14.78 10.82
CA TYR A 295 3.25 15.78 10.97
C TYR A 295 2.87 17.12 10.32
N LEU A 296 2.40 17.10 9.05
CA LEU A 296 1.97 18.33 8.36
C LEU A 296 0.77 18.99 9.06
N LEU A 297 -0.19 18.21 9.51
CA LEU A 297 -1.36 18.71 10.23
C LEU A 297 -1.00 19.27 11.61
N GLU A 298 0.00 18.73 12.28
CA GLU A 298 0.55 19.25 13.53
C GLU A 298 1.26 20.58 13.34
N GLN A 299 1.88 20.78 12.17
CA GLN A 299 2.46 22.07 11.78
C GLN A 299 1.40 23.10 11.33
N ASN A 300 0.12 22.85 11.52
CA ASN A 300 -1.01 23.69 11.12
C ASN A 300 -1.22 23.86 9.61
N ILE A 301 -0.64 22.96 8.80
CA ILE A 301 -0.91 22.94 7.36
C ILE A 301 -2.39 22.53 7.15
N PRO A 302 -3.18 23.32 6.39
CA PRO A 302 -4.58 23.01 6.15
C PRO A 302 -4.80 21.67 5.44
N ASP A 303 -5.88 20.97 5.79
CA ASP A 303 -6.25 19.66 5.20
C ASP A 303 -6.25 19.70 3.66
N SER A 304 -6.70 20.83 3.07
CA SER A 304 -6.74 21.02 1.61
C SER A 304 -5.33 21.04 0.98
N VAL A 305 -4.34 21.59 1.68
CA VAL A 305 -2.95 21.62 1.24
C VAL A 305 -2.33 20.24 1.38
N VAL A 306 -2.55 19.56 2.50
CA VAL A 306 -2.10 18.17 2.71
C VAL A 306 -2.71 17.24 1.66
N GLN A 307 -4.00 17.38 1.36
CA GLN A 307 -4.68 16.67 0.28
C GLN A 307 -4.00 16.90 -1.07
N ALA A 308 -3.69 18.15 -1.39
CA ALA A 308 -3.01 18.52 -2.64
C ALA A 308 -1.59 17.95 -2.72
N MET A 309 -0.78 18.02 -1.66
CA MET A 309 0.56 17.44 -1.59
C MET A 309 0.56 15.92 -1.83
N HIS A 310 -0.44 15.24 -1.32
CA HIS A 310 -0.60 13.79 -1.52
C HIS A 310 -1.34 13.43 -2.81
N GLN A 311 -1.85 14.41 -3.56
CA GLN A 311 -2.64 14.21 -4.78
C GLN A 311 -3.86 13.30 -4.56
N TRP A 312 -4.53 13.44 -3.39
CA TRP A 312 -5.73 12.68 -3.06
C TRP A 312 -6.97 13.25 -3.76
N CYS A 313 -7.81 12.36 -4.25
CA CYS A 313 -9.07 12.73 -4.91
C CYS A 313 -10.21 13.04 -3.92
N SER A 314 -10.07 12.66 -2.63
CA SER A 314 -11.07 12.90 -1.58
C SER A 314 -10.40 13.46 -0.33
N ALA A 315 -11.03 14.46 0.28
CA ALA A 315 -10.63 15.02 1.57
C ALA A 315 -10.74 13.99 2.72
N ASP A 316 -11.63 13.00 2.60
CA ASP A 316 -11.76 11.93 3.60
C ASP A 316 -10.46 11.15 3.79
N LEU A 317 -9.59 11.11 2.78
CA LEU A 317 -8.30 10.46 2.90
C LEU A 317 -7.37 11.17 3.88
N VAL A 318 -7.48 12.49 4.06
CA VAL A 318 -6.73 13.21 5.09
C VAL A 318 -7.08 12.63 6.45
N ARG A 319 -8.37 12.49 6.77
CA ARG A 319 -8.85 11.91 8.04
C ARG A 319 -8.42 10.45 8.24
N VAL A 320 -8.35 9.65 7.17
CA VAL A 320 -7.88 8.26 7.24
C VAL A 320 -6.41 8.16 7.64
N TYR A 321 -5.60 9.13 7.21
CA TYR A 321 -4.17 9.18 7.47
C TYR A 321 -3.78 10.08 8.64
N ASP A 322 -4.71 10.85 9.20
CA ASP A 322 -4.53 11.63 10.43
C ASP A 322 -4.57 10.70 11.66
N ASP A 323 -3.48 10.60 12.36
CA ASP A 323 -3.34 9.76 13.55
C ASP A 323 -3.38 10.60 14.86
N ARG A 324 -3.70 11.92 14.78
CA ARG A 324 -3.89 12.76 15.95
C ARG A 324 -5.09 12.27 16.77
N THR A 325 -4.95 12.28 18.07
CA THR A 325 -6.08 12.01 18.97
C THR A 325 -7.02 13.23 19.05
N THR A 326 -8.28 13.00 19.40
CA THR A 326 -9.23 14.10 19.63
C THR A 326 -8.72 15.05 20.71
N ASP A 327 -8.15 14.51 21.78
CA ASP A 327 -7.63 15.30 22.90
C ASP A 327 -6.44 16.17 22.45
N SER A 328 -5.48 15.63 21.71
CA SER A 328 -4.36 16.41 21.18
C SER A 328 -4.81 17.53 20.23
N GLN A 329 -5.89 17.30 19.48
CA GLN A 329 -6.50 18.36 18.66
C GLN A 329 -7.17 19.43 19.52
N PHE A 330 -7.87 19.04 20.60
CA PHE A 330 -8.50 20.00 21.51
C PHE A 330 -7.47 20.81 22.29
N GLU A 331 -6.42 20.21 22.84
CA GLU A 331 -5.34 20.91 23.53
C GLU A 331 -4.68 22.00 22.70
N LYS A 332 -4.68 21.86 21.38
CA LYS A 332 -4.16 22.84 20.44
C LYS A 332 -5.02 24.12 20.40
N TYR A 333 -6.34 23.97 20.44
CA TYR A 333 -7.29 25.08 20.26
C TYR A 333 -7.90 25.55 21.56
N PHE A 334 -7.81 24.79 22.65
CA PHE A 334 -8.42 25.12 23.93
C PHE A 334 -7.38 25.13 25.04
N GLY A 335 -7.53 26.00 26.01
CA GLY A 335 -6.70 26.12 27.19
C GLY A 335 -7.50 26.61 28.37
N ALA A 336 -6.85 26.79 29.53
CA ALA A 336 -7.50 27.26 30.77
C ALA A 336 -8.24 28.60 30.58
N ASP A 337 -7.73 29.47 29.71
CA ASP A 337 -8.29 30.78 29.41
C ASP A 337 -9.27 30.78 28.23
N GLY A 338 -9.71 29.61 27.74
CA GLY A 338 -10.64 29.46 26.63
C GLY A 338 -9.99 29.10 25.29
N ILE A 339 -10.39 29.74 24.20
CA ILE A 339 -9.90 29.45 22.84
C ILE A 339 -8.53 30.09 22.63
N LYS A 340 -7.52 29.27 22.28
CA LYS A 340 -6.18 29.72 21.93
C LYS A 340 -6.15 30.29 20.51
N GLN A 341 -5.40 31.37 20.31
CA GLN A 341 -5.02 31.79 18.94
C GLN A 341 -3.94 30.85 18.40
N VAL A 342 -4.22 30.17 17.31
CA VAL A 342 -3.28 29.24 16.65
C VAL A 342 -2.76 29.92 15.38
N GLU A 343 -1.49 30.23 15.35
CA GLU A 343 -0.83 30.72 14.14
C GLU A 343 -0.71 29.59 13.11
N GLN A 344 -1.13 29.88 11.88
CA GLN A 344 -0.86 28.99 10.76
C GLN A 344 0.58 29.21 10.30
N LYS A 345 1.42 28.18 10.41
CA LYS A 345 2.76 28.23 9.84
C LYS A 345 2.71 28.04 8.33
N GLY A 346 3.46 28.85 7.60
CA GLY A 346 3.72 28.63 6.19
C GLY A 346 4.67 27.45 5.97
N LEU A 347 4.70 26.93 4.74
CA LEU A 347 5.70 25.88 4.37
C LEU A 347 7.14 26.34 4.50
N SER A 348 7.39 27.66 4.43
CA SER A 348 8.70 28.28 4.67
C SER A 348 9.19 28.18 6.12
N ASP A 349 8.30 27.90 7.06
CA ASP A 349 8.61 27.83 8.49
C ASP A 349 8.95 26.38 8.94
N LEU A 350 8.85 25.43 8.02
CA LEU A 350 9.25 24.04 8.16
C LEU A 350 10.64 23.82 7.61
#